data_311cc331e521e249974bdef06cc4c8f1
#
_entry.id   311cc331e521e249974bdef06cc4c8f1
#
_cell.length_a   1.000
_cell.length_b   1.000
_cell.length_c   1.000
_cell.angle_alpha   90.00
_cell.angle_beta   90.00
_cell.angle_gamma   90.00
#
_symmetry.space_group_name_H-M   'P 1'
#
loop_
_entity.id
_entity.type
_entity.pdbx_description
1 polymer ?
#
loop_
_entity_poly.entity_id
_entity_poly.type
_entity_poly.pdbx_seq_one_letter_code
_entity_poly.pdbx_strand_id
1 'polypeptide(L)'
;MANKIDFLEHELDVNALIQGILTISSIDPSLGSLSVKANYSTVREVFLSNLLSLLKPKRLKKIYPFQNPTDFANNINMVDTLTFGTPKYNEDIFSSDNIALILTNTEKMEKGLATFLRNKIKNNSNKFFIALDESESNEVPRENLSDYLIFSINLDGTRHKDLKKVSINRKKISEAKEKLAAVQVNKKILDYLIASAEMFSISNMHTIFTTLKVASHYVLIKEKRV
;
A
#
# COMPACT_ATOMS: atom_id res chain seq x y z
N MET A 1 25.47 7.59 -30.25
CA MET A 1 26.10 7.07 -29.01
C MET A 1 25.04 6.97 -27.97
N ALA A 2 24.47 5.78 -27.74
CA ALA A 2 23.45 5.56 -26.74
C ALA A 2 24.14 5.52 -25.36
N ASN A 3 23.85 6.50 -24.52
CA ASN A 3 24.23 6.44 -23.12
C ASN A 3 23.55 5.23 -22.48
N LYS A 4 24.36 4.22 -22.18
CA LYS A 4 23.99 3.11 -21.32
C LYS A 4 23.62 3.72 -19.96
N ILE A 5 22.33 3.80 -19.67
CA ILE A 5 21.86 4.08 -18.32
C ILE A 5 22.19 2.80 -17.55
N ASP A 6 23.28 2.82 -16.81
CA ASP A 6 23.57 1.81 -15.81
C ASP A 6 22.47 1.92 -14.76
N PHE A 7 21.43 1.07 -14.89
CA PHE A 7 20.55 0.78 -13.79
C PHE A 7 21.43 0.14 -12.72
N LEU A 8 21.86 0.96 -11.77
CA LEU A 8 22.44 0.47 -10.54
C LEU A 8 21.39 -0.45 -9.90
N GLU A 9 21.57 -1.74 -10.04
CA GLU A 9 20.98 -2.76 -9.17
C GLU A 9 21.53 -2.52 -7.75
N HIS A 10 21.13 -1.44 -7.14
CA HIS A 10 21.21 -1.36 -5.70
C HIS A 10 20.11 -2.31 -5.21
N GLU A 11 20.48 -3.47 -4.72
CA GLU A 11 19.66 -4.23 -3.80
C GLU A 11 19.23 -3.27 -2.69
N LEU A 12 18.05 -2.66 -2.87
CA LEU A 12 17.49 -1.77 -1.88
C LEU A 12 17.25 -2.62 -0.64
N ASP A 13 17.98 -2.34 0.43
CA ASP A 13 17.78 -3.02 1.72
C ASP A 13 16.28 -3.00 2.05
N VAL A 14 15.70 -4.19 2.18
CA VAL A 14 14.26 -4.38 2.49
C VAL A 14 13.84 -3.52 3.69
N ASN A 15 14.72 -3.36 4.67
CA ASN A 15 14.46 -2.53 5.85
C ASN A 15 14.38 -1.04 5.50
N ALA A 16 15.22 -0.57 4.60
CA ALA A 16 15.18 0.82 4.12
C ALA A 16 13.91 1.10 3.32
N LEU A 17 13.45 0.13 2.49
CA LEU A 17 12.18 0.21 1.79
C LEU A 17 11.00 0.26 2.76
N ILE A 18 10.94 -0.63 3.75
CA ILE A 18 9.91 -0.64 4.78
C ILE A 18 9.86 0.70 5.50
N GLN A 19 11.02 1.23 5.89
CA GLN A 19 11.11 2.52 6.58
C GLN A 19 10.60 3.66 5.70
N GLY A 20 10.95 3.67 4.42
CA GLY A 20 10.48 4.66 3.45
C GLY A 20 8.96 4.62 3.28
N ILE A 21 8.40 3.43 3.02
CA ILE A 21 6.96 3.22 2.84
C ILE A 21 6.18 3.67 4.07
N LEU A 22 6.60 3.23 5.26
CA LEU A 22 5.94 3.60 6.51
C LEU A 22 6.02 5.10 6.80
N THR A 23 7.14 5.71 6.51
CA THR A 23 7.30 7.16 6.72
C THR A 23 6.39 7.94 5.77
N ILE A 24 6.38 7.60 4.48
CA ILE A 24 5.53 8.24 3.47
C ILE A 24 4.05 8.05 3.81
N SER A 25 3.62 6.82 4.10
CA SER A 25 2.23 6.53 4.47
C SER A 25 1.81 7.18 5.79
N SER A 26 2.76 7.47 6.69
CA SER A 26 2.49 8.21 7.93
C SER A 26 2.35 9.71 7.68
N ILE A 27 3.01 10.25 6.65
CA ILE A 27 2.84 11.64 6.21
C ILE A 27 1.49 11.78 5.51
N ASP A 28 1.21 10.91 4.55
CA ASP A 28 -0.04 10.89 3.80
C ASP A 28 -0.68 9.49 3.83
N PRO A 29 -1.68 9.26 4.69
CA PRO A 29 -2.36 7.97 4.77
C PRO A 29 -3.05 7.52 3.48
N SER A 30 -3.37 8.45 2.56
CA SER A 30 -3.95 8.08 1.26
C SER A 30 -3.00 7.24 0.41
N LEU A 31 -1.69 7.31 0.69
CA LEU A 31 -0.65 6.50 0.06
C LEU A 31 -0.43 5.14 0.77
N GLY A 32 -1.28 4.78 1.72
CA GLY A 32 -1.17 3.57 2.52
C GLY A 32 -1.64 2.31 1.79
N SER A 33 -0.96 1.90 0.72
CA SER A 33 -1.24 0.61 0.06
C SER A 33 0.05 -0.09 -0.38
N LEU A 34 0.17 -1.37 -0.03
CA LEU A 34 1.38 -2.17 -0.19
C LEU A 34 1.03 -3.56 -0.73
N SER A 35 1.68 -3.96 -1.81
CA SER A 35 1.74 -5.34 -2.27
C SER A 35 2.96 -6.04 -1.66
N VAL A 36 2.76 -7.21 -1.10
CA VAL A 36 3.82 -8.06 -0.54
C VAL A 36 3.79 -9.39 -1.26
N LYS A 37 4.78 -9.64 -2.10
CA LYS A 37 4.99 -10.95 -2.70
C LYS A 37 5.79 -11.81 -1.73
N ALA A 38 5.16 -12.84 -1.21
CA ALA A 38 5.79 -13.79 -0.30
C ALA A 38 4.91 -15.01 -0.08
N ASN A 39 5.48 -16.19 -0.21
CA ASN A 39 4.84 -17.41 0.26
C ASN A 39 4.64 -17.38 1.78
N TYR A 40 3.71 -18.21 2.28
CA TYR A 40 3.51 -18.36 3.72
C TYR A 40 4.82 -18.82 4.39
N SER A 41 5.38 -17.95 5.22
CA SER A 41 6.67 -18.18 5.84
C SER A 41 6.84 -17.38 7.13
N THR A 42 7.77 -17.80 7.99
CA THR A 42 8.14 -17.04 9.19
C THR A 42 8.62 -15.62 8.84
N VAL A 43 9.29 -15.45 7.72
CA VAL A 43 9.75 -14.13 7.23
C VAL A 43 8.58 -13.20 7.00
N ARG A 44 7.53 -13.68 6.30
CA ARG A 44 6.31 -12.90 6.06
C ARG A 44 5.60 -12.52 7.36
N GLU A 45 5.47 -13.45 8.29
CA GLU A 45 4.80 -13.17 9.56
C GLU A 45 5.57 -12.14 10.41
N VAL A 46 6.90 -12.24 10.46
CA VAL A 46 7.75 -11.25 11.14
C VAL A 46 7.66 -9.89 10.46
N PHE A 47 7.68 -9.86 9.13
CA PHE A 47 7.49 -8.63 8.37
C PHE A 47 6.15 -7.96 8.71
N LEU A 48 5.04 -8.71 8.64
CA LEU A 48 3.70 -8.21 8.95
C LEU A 48 3.60 -7.73 10.41
N SER A 49 4.16 -8.48 11.35
CA SER A 49 4.19 -8.10 12.76
C SER A 49 4.94 -6.78 12.97
N ASN A 50 6.11 -6.61 12.35
CA ASN A 50 6.88 -5.37 12.41
C ASN A 50 6.10 -4.21 11.79
N LEU A 51 5.51 -4.39 10.60
CA LEU A 51 4.72 -3.40 9.90
C LEU A 51 3.53 -2.94 10.76
N LEU A 52 2.75 -3.87 11.29
CA LEU A 52 1.57 -3.58 12.11
C LEU A 52 1.94 -2.93 13.45
N SER A 53 3.07 -3.32 14.06
CA SER A 53 3.55 -2.71 15.30
C SER A 53 3.89 -1.23 15.15
N LEU A 54 4.31 -0.83 13.94
CA LEU A 54 4.66 0.56 13.60
C LEU A 54 3.43 1.37 13.19
N LEU A 55 2.55 0.78 12.38
CA LEU A 55 1.29 1.41 11.94
C LEU A 55 0.34 1.65 13.12
N LYS A 56 0.31 0.75 14.11
CA LYS A 56 -0.60 0.78 15.26
C LYS A 56 -2.05 1.09 14.83
N PRO A 57 -2.63 0.29 13.94
CA PRO A 57 -3.99 0.52 13.51
C PRO A 57 -4.97 0.31 14.68
N LYS A 58 -6.04 1.08 14.73
CA LYS A 58 -7.12 0.89 15.72
C LYS A 58 -7.84 -0.44 15.53
N ARG A 59 -7.98 -0.85 14.27
CA ARG A 59 -8.60 -2.12 13.88
C ARG A 59 -7.77 -2.82 12.81
N LEU A 60 -7.75 -4.14 12.85
CA LEU A 60 -7.15 -5.00 11.85
C LEU A 60 -8.23 -5.93 11.30
N LYS A 61 -8.40 -5.98 9.99
CA LYS A 61 -9.34 -6.88 9.33
C LYS A 61 -8.62 -7.65 8.22
N LYS A 62 -8.81 -8.96 8.18
CA LYS A 62 -8.39 -9.80 7.05
C LYS A 62 -9.55 -9.93 6.08
N ILE A 63 -9.25 -9.85 4.79
CA ILE A 63 -10.17 -10.03 3.68
C ILE A 63 -9.67 -11.22 2.87
N TYR A 64 -10.54 -12.22 2.69
CA TYR A 64 -10.23 -13.45 1.99
C TYR A 64 -10.74 -13.40 0.53
N PRO A 65 -10.12 -14.14 -0.40
CA PRO A 65 -10.35 -13.99 -1.84
C PRO A 65 -11.78 -14.31 -2.30
N PHE A 66 -12.54 -15.11 -1.53
CA PHE A 66 -13.87 -15.57 -1.88
C PHE A 66 -15.00 -14.88 -1.08
N GLN A 67 -14.68 -13.84 -0.34
CA GLN A 67 -15.70 -13.09 0.40
C GLN A 67 -16.53 -12.22 -0.55
N ASN A 68 -17.82 -12.07 -0.20
CA ASN A 68 -18.70 -11.23 -1.00
C ASN A 68 -18.45 -9.73 -0.65
N PRO A 69 -18.38 -8.84 -1.64
CA PRO A 69 -18.29 -7.40 -1.39
C PRO A 69 -19.37 -6.86 -0.45
N THR A 70 -20.57 -7.46 -0.48
CA THR A 70 -21.67 -7.10 0.42
C THR A 70 -21.39 -7.36 1.89
N ASP A 71 -20.48 -8.27 2.23
CA ASP A 71 -20.11 -8.58 3.63
C ASP A 71 -19.40 -7.42 4.31
N PHE A 72 -18.90 -6.47 3.53
CA PHE A 72 -18.17 -5.29 3.99
C PHE A 72 -18.99 -4.00 3.98
N ALA A 73 -20.17 -4.04 3.37
CA ALA A 73 -21.10 -2.92 3.33
C ALA A 73 -22.01 -2.90 4.57
N ASN A 74 -22.75 -1.80 4.75
CA ASN A 74 -23.80 -1.68 5.76
C ASN A 74 -24.96 -2.66 5.48
N ASN A 75 -24.76 -3.93 5.81
CA ASN A 75 -25.81 -4.95 5.70
C ASN A 75 -26.61 -5.04 6.99
N ILE A 76 -27.88 -5.41 6.84
CA ILE A 76 -28.74 -5.70 7.99
C ILE A 76 -28.14 -6.91 8.73
N ASN A 77 -27.84 -6.71 10.00
CA ASN A 77 -27.48 -7.80 10.90
C ASN A 77 -28.77 -8.53 11.29
N MET A 78 -29.03 -9.65 10.61
CA MET A 78 -30.26 -10.43 10.81
C MET A 78 -30.41 -10.90 12.26
N VAL A 79 -29.32 -11.37 12.88
CA VAL A 79 -29.35 -11.86 14.27
C VAL A 79 -29.74 -10.77 15.24
N ASP A 80 -29.08 -9.63 15.19
CA ASP A 80 -29.35 -8.49 16.06
C ASP A 80 -30.73 -7.89 15.75
N THR A 81 -31.12 -7.83 14.48
CA THR A 81 -32.43 -7.32 14.07
C THR A 81 -33.55 -8.19 14.63
N LEU A 82 -33.44 -9.49 14.59
CA LEU A 82 -34.43 -10.43 15.15
C LEU A 82 -34.44 -10.36 16.69
N THR A 83 -33.27 -10.19 17.32
CA THR A 83 -33.16 -10.14 18.78
C THR A 83 -33.75 -8.85 19.33
N PHE A 84 -33.54 -7.73 18.67
CA PHE A 84 -33.99 -6.41 19.19
C PHE A 84 -35.27 -5.89 18.53
N GLY A 85 -35.83 -6.59 17.54
CA GLY A 85 -37.04 -6.19 16.83
C GLY A 85 -36.94 -4.89 16.02
N THR A 86 -35.73 -4.35 15.86
CA THR A 86 -35.43 -3.15 15.05
C THR A 86 -34.27 -3.41 14.11
N PRO A 87 -34.29 -2.86 12.86
CA PRO A 87 -33.19 -3.04 11.92
C PRO A 87 -31.86 -2.62 12.51
N LYS A 88 -30.94 -3.55 12.64
CA LYS A 88 -29.55 -3.32 13.03
C LYS A 88 -28.66 -3.55 11.81
N TYR A 89 -27.69 -2.66 11.63
CA TYR A 89 -26.77 -2.72 10.51
C TYR A 89 -25.37 -3.08 11.00
N ASN A 90 -24.67 -3.91 10.24
CA ASN A 90 -23.25 -4.12 10.44
C ASN A 90 -22.51 -2.83 10.11
N GLU A 91 -21.48 -2.51 10.87
CA GLU A 91 -20.63 -1.36 10.54
C GLU A 91 -19.91 -1.61 9.20
N ASP A 92 -19.98 -0.63 8.30
CA ASP A 92 -19.11 -0.60 7.13
C ASP A 92 -17.65 -0.47 7.59
N ILE A 93 -16.84 -1.49 7.34
CA ILE A 93 -15.42 -1.48 7.72
C ILE A 93 -14.64 -0.34 7.03
N PHE A 94 -15.15 0.15 5.90
CA PHE A 94 -14.54 1.24 5.15
C PHE A 94 -14.97 2.63 5.67
N SER A 95 -15.93 2.72 6.56
CA SER A 95 -16.29 3.98 7.21
C SER A 95 -15.37 4.36 8.37
N SER A 96 -14.69 3.38 8.96
CA SER A 96 -13.80 3.59 10.10
C SER A 96 -12.41 4.07 9.65
N ASP A 97 -11.85 5.02 10.40
CA ASP A 97 -10.50 5.53 10.18
C ASP A 97 -9.44 4.69 10.89
N ASN A 98 -8.21 4.79 10.39
CA ASN A 98 -7.03 4.12 10.95
C ASN A 98 -7.19 2.60 11.07
N ILE A 99 -7.68 1.99 9.99
CA ILE A 99 -7.80 0.54 9.83
C ILE A 99 -6.65 0.02 8.96
N ALA A 100 -6.08 -1.13 9.33
CA ALA A 100 -5.27 -1.95 8.44
C ALA A 100 -6.11 -3.10 7.88
N LEU A 101 -6.11 -3.22 6.55
CA LEU A 101 -6.82 -4.25 5.81
C LEU A 101 -5.79 -5.18 5.17
N ILE A 102 -5.77 -6.45 5.57
CA ILE A 102 -4.90 -7.47 4.98
C ILE A 102 -5.72 -8.26 3.97
N LEU A 103 -5.37 -8.13 2.70
CA LEU A 103 -5.96 -8.86 1.59
C LEU A 103 -5.12 -10.13 1.38
N THR A 104 -5.69 -11.30 1.68
CA THR A 104 -4.94 -12.56 1.59
C THR A 104 -5.13 -13.20 0.21
N ASN A 105 -4.08 -13.89 -0.29
CA ASN A 105 -4.10 -14.64 -1.55
C ASN A 105 -4.71 -13.81 -2.69
N THR A 106 -4.14 -12.64 -2.93
CA THR A 106 -4.71 -11.67 -3.90
C THR A 106 -4.72 -12.20 -5.31
N GLU A 107 -3.84 -13.15 -5.64
CA GLU A 107 -3.79 -13.87 -6.91
C GLU A 107 -5.04 -14.73 -7.16
N LYS A 108 -5.72 -15.18 -6.10
CA LYS A 108 -6.95 -16.00 -6.16
C LYS A 108 -8.24 -15.19 -6.01
N MET A 109 -8.12 -13.87 -5.84
CA MET A 109 -9.25 -13.00 -5.55
C MET A 109 -10.24 -12.94 -6.70
N GLU A 110 -11.54 -13.07 -6.41
CA GLU A 110 -12.58 -12.96 -7.42
C GLU A 110 -12.64 -11.55 -8.02
N LYS A 111 -12.94 -11.48 -9.33
CA LYS A 111 -12.95 -10.20 -10.08
C LYS A 111 -13.90 -9.16 -9.48
N GLY A 112 -15.05 -9.59 -8.96
CA GLY A 112 -16.02 -8.68 -8.31
C GLY A 112 -15.45 -8.04 -7.06
N LEU A 113 -14.84 -8.83 -6.18
CA LEU A 113 -14.19 -8.37 -4.96
C LEU A 113 -12.96 -7.50 -5.27
N ALA A 114 -12.12 -7.92 -6.23
CA ALA A 114 -10.96 -7.15 -6.65
C ALA A 114 -11.36 -5.75 -7.18
N THR A 115 -12.42 -5.68 -8.00
CA THR A 115 -12.93 -4.40 -8.51
C THR A 115 -13.48 -3.51 -7.39
N PHE A 116 -14.21 -4.10 -6.43
CA PHE A 116 -14.71 -3.37 -5.26
C PHE A 116 -13.56 -2.79 -4.43
N LEU A 117 -12.57 -3.62 -4.09
CA LEU A 117 -11.40 -3.20 -3.30
C LEU A 117 -10.56 -2.15 -4.03
N ARG A 118 -10.37 -2.29 -5.35
CA ARG A 118 -9.72 -1.28 -6.18
C ARG A 118 -10.34 0.11 -6.00
N ASN A 119 -11.67 0.19 -6.04
CA ASN A 119 -12.36 1.45 -5.85
C ASN A 119 -12.17 2.01 -4.43
N LYS A 120 -12.11 1.14 -3.42
CA LYS A 120 -11.83 1.54 -2.04
C LYS A 120 -10.38 2.01 -1.84
N ILE A 121 -9.41 1.37 -2.50
CA ILE A 121 -8.00 1.77 -2.49
C ILE A 121 -7.82 3.12 -3.20
N LYS A 122 -8.40 3.29 -4.39
CA LYS A 122 -8.33 4.53 -5.15
C LYS A 122 -8.87 5.74 -4.38
N ASN A 123 -9.95 5.53 -3.63
CA ASN A 123 -10.59 6.57 -2.82
C ASN A 123 -10.14 6.53 -1.34
N ASN A 124 -8.95 5.99 -1.09
CA ASN A 124 -8.43 5.86 0.26
C ASN A 124 -8.11 7.22 0.86
N SER A 125 -8.59 7.45 2.08
CA SER A 125 -8.29 8.65 2.85
C SER A 125 -7.42 8.38 4.09
N ASN A 126 -7.64 7.28 4.78
CA ASN A 126 -6.98 7.01 6.07
C ASN A 126 -6.96 5.52 6.43
N LYS A 127 -6.71 4.65 5.45
CA LYS A 127 -6.62 3.20 5.65
C LYS A 127 -5.31 2.68 5.10
N PHE A 128 -4.82 1.58 5.65
CA PHE A 128 -3.64 0.91 5.14
C PHE A 128 -4.03 -0.44 4.54
N PHE A 129 -3.80 -0.61 3.25
CA PHE A 129 -4.07 -1.86 2.54
C PHE A 129 -2.78 -2.66 2.38
N ILE A 130 -2.79 -3.90 2.80
CA ILE A 130 -1.68 -4.85 2.65
C ILE A 130 -2.19 -6.01 1.82
N ALA A 131 -1.77 -6.10 0.57
CA ALA A 131 -2.10 -7.20 -0.32
C ALA A 131 -1.01 -8.26 -0.25
N LEU A 132 -1.37 -9.48 0.13
CA LEU A 132 -0.47 -10.62 0.17
C LEU A 132 -0.65 -11.43 -1.11
N ASP A 133 0.40 -11.50 -1.90
CA ASP A 133 0.49 -12.26 -3.13
C ASP A 133 1.34 -13.51 -2.86
N GLU A 134 0.73 -14.68 -2.98
CA GLU A 134 1.37 -16.00 -2.83
C GLU A 134 1.56 -16.70 -4.18
N SER A 135 1.45 -15.95 -5.30
CA SER A 135 1.60 -16.52 -6.64
C SER A 135 3.00 -17.12 -6.84
N GLU A 136 3.04 -18.26 -7.49
CA GLU A 136 4.29 -18.83 -7.97
C GLU A 136 4.84 -17.99 -9.13
N SER A 137 6.13 -18.13 -9.43
CA SER A 137 6.83 -17.29 -10.42
C SER A 137 6.22 -17.34 -11.83
N ASN A 138 5.42 -18.36 -12.13
CA ASN A 138 4.74 -18.55 -13.43
C ASN A 138 3.28 -18.10 -13.45
N GLU A 139 2.73 -17.70 -12.32
CA GLU A 139 1.36 -17.19 -12.24
C GLU A 139 1.36 -15.69 -12.48
N VAL A 140 0.55 -15.24 -13.44
CA VAL A 140 0.36 -13.81 -13.68
C VAL A 140 -0.65 -13.29 -12.65
N PRO A 141 -0.26 -12.35 -11.77
CA PRO A 141 -1.20 -11.73 -10.85
C PRO A 141 -2.38 -11.12 -11.61
N ARG A 142 -3.57 -11.25 -11.08
CA ARG A 142 -4.74 -10.62 -11.71
C ARG A 142 -4.54 -9.10 -11.71
N GLU A 143 -4.37 -8.52 -12.87
CA GLU A 143 -3.96 -7.12 -13.14
C GLU A 143 -4.83 -6.06 -12.45
N ASN A 144 -6.03 -6.43 -12.01
CA ASN A 144 -7.03 -5.46 -11.57
C ASN A 144 -6.80 -4.84 -10.19
N LEU A 145 -5.96 -5.41 -9.33
CA LEU A 145 -5.70 -4.89 -8.00
C LEU A 145 -4.28 -4.31 -7.87
N SER A 146 -3.28 -4.97 -8.45
CA SER A 146 -1.86 -4.60 -8.35
C SER A 146 -1.59 -3.18 -8.84
N ASP A 147 -2.27 -2.75 -9.91
CA ASP A 147 -2.09 -1.42 -10.52
C ASP A 147 -2.46 -0.25 -9.61
N TYR A 148 -3.21 -0.53 -8.55
CA TYR A 148 -3.67 0.48 -7.59
C TYR A 148 -2.94 0.42 -6.25
N LEU A 149 -2.07 -0.59 -6.07
CA LEU A 149 -1.20 -0.68 -4.91
C LEU A 149 0.05 0.16 -5.19
N ILE A 150 0.30 1.12 -4.31
CA ILE A 150 1.32 2.16 -4.53
C ILE A 150 2.73 1.63 -4.35
N PHE A 151 2.90 0.74 -3.37
CA PHE A 151 4.18 0.14 -3.05
C PHE A 151 4.15 -1.35 -3.32
N SER A 152 5.29 -1.91 -3.71
CA SER A 152 5.49 -3.35 -3.86
C SER A 152 6.78 -3.78 -3.20
N ILE A 153 6.72 -4.88 -2.45
CA ILE A 153 7.89 -5.52 -1.86
C ILE A 153 7.85 -7.00 -2.22
N ASN A 154 8.98 -7.51 -2.68
CA ASN A 154 9.19 -8.94 -2.84
C ASN A 154 10.06 -9.44 -1.68
N LEU A 155 9.54 -10.40 -0.91
CA LEU A 155 10.25 -11.03 0.21
C LEU A 155 10.85 -12.40 -0.17
N ASP A 156 10.67 -12.84 -1.42
CA ASP A 156 11.27 -14.09 -1.88
C ASP A 156 12.80 -14.00 -1.78
N GLY A 157 13.41 -15.04 -1.22
CA GLY A 157 14.85 -15.04 -0.97
C GLY A 157 15.32 -14.27 0.27
N THR A 158 14.47 -13.47 0.89
CA THR A 158 14.79 -12.76 2.14
C THR A 158 14.88 -13.74 3.30
N ARG A 159 15.91 -13.61 4.14
CA ARG A 159 16.10 -14.45 5.33
C ARG A 159 15.58 -13.72 6.57
N HIS A 160 15.12 -14.46 7.56
CA HIS A 160 14.64 -13.90 8.83
C HIS A 160 15.65 -12.94 9.48
N LYS A 161 16.94 -13.26 9.45
CA LYS A 161 18.02 -12.43 9.99
C LYS A 161 18.24 -11.10 9.30
N ASP A 162 17.75 -10.97 8.05
CA ASP A 162 17.90 -9.78 7.24
C ASP A 162 16.80 -8.75 7.56
N LEU A 163 15.72 -9.19 8.23
CA LEU A 163 14.65 -8.32 8.71
C LEU A 163 15.03 -7.69 10.06
N LYS A 164 15.36 -6.40 10.03
CA LYS A 164 15.67 -5.62 11.23
C LYS A 164 14.42 -4.92 11.75
N LYS A 165 14.42 -4.62 13.03
CA LYS A 165 13.36 -3.81 13.62
C LYS A 165 13.49 -2.37 13.11
N VAL A 166 12.51 -1.93 12.33
CA VAL A 166 12.45 -0.56 11.78
C VAL A 166 11.84 0.38 12.82
N SER A 167 12.30 1.64 12.85
CA SER A 167 11.74 2.67 13.72
C SER A 167 11.31 3.89 12.90
N ILE A 168 10.22 4.52 13.33
CA ILE A 168 9.69 5.73 12.68
C ILE A 168 9.97 6.95 13.57
N ASN A 169 10.56 7.98 12.99
CA ASN A 169 10.78 9.26 13.69
C ASN A 169 9.55 10.16 13.55
N ARG A 170 8.70 10.19 14.59
CA ARG A 170 7.45 10.96 14.61
C ARG A 170 7.68 12.47 14.45
N LYS A 171 8.77 13.00 14.98
CA LYS A 171 9.09 14.43 14.85
C LYS A 171 9.33 14.82 13.40
N LYS A 172 10.11 14.00 12.67
CA LYS A 172 10.34 14.22 11.23
C LYS A 172 9.05 14.13 10.42
N ILE A 173 8.13 13.24 10.78
CA ILE A 173 6.82 13.13 10.11
C ILE A 173 5.99 14.40 10.30
N SER A 174 5.94 14.96 11.52
CA SER A 174 5.23 16.22 11.78
C SER A 174 5.81 17.37 10.97
N GLU A 175 7.13 17.54 11.00
CA GLU A 175 7.84 18.57 10.22
C GLU A 175 7.60 18.41 8.70
N ALA A 176 7.59 17.17 8.20
CA ALA A 176 7.33 16.90 6.79
C ALA A 176 5.88 17.23 6.39
N LYS A 177 4.89 16.94 7.26
CA LYS A 177 3.49 17.31 7.01
C LYS A 177 3.30 18.81 6.85
N GLU A 178 3.94 19.60 7.69
CA GLU A 178 3.86 21.06 7.64
C GLU A 178 4.47 21.62 6.35
N LYS A 179 5.56 21.02 5.89
CA LYS A 179 6.26 21.46 4.67
C LYS A 179 5.64 20.94 3.38
N LEU A 180 4.75 19.95 3.45
CA LEU A 180 4.19 19.30 2.24
C LEU A 180 3.47 20.29 1.32
N ALA A 181 2.74 21.26 1.88
CA ALA A 181 2.03 22.28 1.11
C ALA A 181 2.97 23.23 0.35
N ALA A 182 4.23 23.32 0.75
CA ALA A 182 5.23 24.18 0.11
C ALA A 182 5.99 23.50 -1.03
N VAL A 183 5.80 22.17 -1.22
CA VAL A 183 6.49 21.44 -2.29
C VAL A 183 5.86 21.79 -3.63
N GLN A 184 6.65 22.45 -4.48
CA GLN A 184 6.26 22.76 -5.86
C GLN A 184 6.88 21.76 -6.82
N VAL A 185 6.06 21.19 -7.67
CA VAL A 185 6.50 20.29 -8.74
C VAL A 185 6.83 21.12 -9.97
N ASN A 186 8.09 21.06 -10.41
CA ASN A 186 8.51 21.72 -11.64
C ASN A 186 7.93 20.97 -12.86
N LYS A 187 7.43 21.73 -13.87
CA LYS A 187 6.93 21.18 -15.14
C LYS A 187 7.92 20.20 -15.78
N LYS A 188 9.21 20.50 -15.75
CA LYS A 188 10.25 19.61 -16.30
C LYS A 188 10.24 18.22 -15.66
N ILE A 189 10.01 18.13 -14.34
CA ILE A 189 9.94 16.85 -13.63
C ILE A 189 8.73 16.05 -14.09
N LEU A 190 7.58 16.71 -14.30
CA LEU A 190 6.39 16.08 -14.82
C LEU A 190 6.63 15.56 -16.26
N ASP A 191 7.23 16.36 -17.12
CA ASP A 191 7.55 15.98 -18.49
C ASP A 191 8.51 14.76 -18.53
N TYR A 192 9.52 14.72 -17.67
CA TYR A 192 10.41 13.56 -17.55
C TYR A 192 9.68 12.31 -17.04
N LEU A 193 8.76 12.46 -16.08
CA LEU A 193 7.99 11.35 -15.56
C LEU A 193 7.06 10.77 -16.62
N ILE A 194 6.40 11.64 -17.42
CA ILE A 194 5.54 11.22 -18.53
C ILE A 194 6.38 10.48 -19.60
N ALA A 195 7.51 11.05 -20.01
CA ALA A 195 8.39 10.40 -20.98
C ALA A 195 8.91 9.04 -20.49
N SER A 196 9.23 8.92 -19.20
CA SER A 196 9.60 7.64 -18.59
C SER A 196 8.45 6.65 -18.61
N ALA A 197 7.23 7.08 -18.28
CA ALA A 197 6.04 6.25 -18.31
C ALA A 197 5.75 5.72 -19.72
N GLU A 198 5.87 6.57 -20.74
CA GLU A 198 5.75 6.18 -22.16
C GLU A 198 6.80 5.13 -22.54
N MET A 199 8.06 5.33 -22.14
CA MET A 199 9.16 4.41 -22.40
C MET A 199 8.91 3.01 -21.82
N PHE A 200 8.26 2.94 -20.64
CA PHE A 200 7.89 1.68 -19.99
C PHE A 200 6.47 1.20 -20.33
N SER A 201 5.81 1.83 -21.32
CA SER A 201 4.44 1.50 -21.73
C SER A 201 3.41 1.58 -20.58
N ILE A 202 3.65 2.48 -19.62
CA ILE A 202 2.73 2.74 -18.50
C ILE A 202 1.69 3.76 -18.95
N SER A 203 0.49 3.30 -19.30
CA SER A 203 -0.62 4.16 -19.75
C SER A 203 -1.52 4.65 -18.62
N ASN A 204 -1.36 4.12 -17.41
CA ASN A 204 -2.22 4.46 -16.28
C ASN A 204 -1.83 5.82 -15.67
N MET A 205 -2.62 6.86 -15.91
CA MET A 205 -2.41 8.20 -15.36
C MET A 205 -2.40 8.21 -13.82
N HIS A 206 -3.16 7.32 -13.19
CA HIS A 206 -3.17 7.21 -11.72
C HIS A 206 -1.78 6.84 -11.19
N THR A 207 -1.08 5.92 -11.84
CA THR A 207 0.28 5.51 -11.47
C THR A 207 1.26 6.69 -11.59
N ILE A 208 1.15 7.49 -12.65
CA ILE A 208 2.01 8.66 -12.88
C ILE A 208 1.82 9.70 -11.76
N PHE A 209 0.57 10.07 -11.46
CA PHE A 209 0.29 11.05 -10.40
C PHE A 209 0.67 10.53 -9.01
N THR A 210 0.46 9.24 -8.76
CA THR A 210 0.82 8.63 -7.48
C THR A 210 2.33 8.60 -7.29
N THR A 211 3.09 8.26 -8.34
CA THR A 211 4.56 8.30 -8.32
C THR A 211 5.07 9.72 -8.04
N LEU A 212 4.48 10.72 -8.69
CA LEU A 212 4.82 12.11 -8.43
C LEU A 212 4.56 12.52 -6.97
N LYS A 213 3.41 12.10 -6.44
CA LYS A 213 3.03 12.34 -5.06
C LYS A 213 4.00 11.67 -4.09
N VAL A 214 4.35 10.40 -4.30
CA VAL A 214 5.35 9.68 -3.51
C VAL A 214 6.72 10.36 -3.56
N ALA A 215 7.17 10.78 -4.75
CA ALA A 215 8.44 11.47 -4.92
C ALA A 215 8.46 12.79 -4.13
N SER A 216 7.38 13.58 -4.16
CA SER A 216 7.26 14.83 -3.40
C SER A 216 7.39 14.59 -1.88
N HIS A 217 6.80 13.52 -1.36
CA HIS A 217 6.92 13.16 0.06
C HIS A 217 8.33 12.65 0.40
N TYR A 218 8.96 11.92 -0.52
CA TYR A 218 10.29 11.37 -0.31
C TYR A 218 11.36 12.47 -0.20
N VAL A 219 11.26 13.54 -0.99
CA VAL A 219 12.15 14.70 -0.91
C VAL A 219 12.14 15.31 0.48
N LEU A 220 10.96 15.49 1.09
CA LEU A 220 10.81 16.04 2.44
C LEU A 220 11.47 15.20 3.53
N ILE A 221 11.57 13.89 3.31
CA ILE A 221 12.23 12.97 4.25
C ILE A 221 13.76 13.08 4.12
N LYS A 222 14.26 13.31 2.89
CA LYS A 222 15.70 13.38 2.59
C LYS A 222 16.34 14.75 2.85
N GLU A 223 15.58 15.84 2.95
CA GLU A 223 16.11 17.21 3.13
C GLU A 223 16.89 17.41 4.45
N LYS A 224 17.91 16.59 4.66
CA LYS A 224 18.99 16.80 5.63
C LYS A 224 20.37 16.57 5.01
N ARG A 225 20.60 17.09 3.81
CA ARG A 225 21.97 17.27 3.28
C ARG A 225 21.98 18.48 2.34
N VAL A 226 21.90 19.63 2.89
CA VAL A 226 22.55 20.84 2.40
C VAL A 226 23.25 21.49 3.60
#